data_37c68ffad61eee018dd70f031c3926aa
#
_entry.id   37c68ffad61eee018dd70f031c3926aa
#
_cell.length_a   1.000
_cell.length_b   1.000
_cell.length_c   1.000
_cell.angle_alpha   90.00
_cell.angle_beta   90.00
_cell.angle_gamma   90.00
#
_symmetry.space_group_name_H-M   'P 1'
#
loop_
_entity.id
_entity.type
_entity.pdbx_description
1 polymer ?
#
loop_
_entity_poly.entity_id
_entity_poly.type
_entity_poly.pdbx_seq_one_letter_code
_entity_poly.pdbx_strand_id
1 'polypeptide(L)'
;MTTPSKDTYALGIANDSYRWYVTASKRSRRSYRITDVSAVVISASIPVAAVMAPDLPQLTAVLGAILVVIAGVRAIYHWPENYLRFSRAREAVEEQRRLYHVSAPPYDDPATRDEELVRSVTRIEQAEMGQWAQIADPHPAPKTPPAPASAPNE
;
A
#
# COMPACT_ATOMS: atom_id res chain seq x y z
N MET A 1 19.01 -33.44 0.44
CA MET A 1 18.10 -32.26 0.51
C MET A 1 17.65 -32.16 1.94
N THR A 2 18.24 -31.26 2.72
CA THR A 2 17.88 -31.05 4.14
C THR A 2 16.58 -30.23 4.16
N THR A 3 15.51 -30.81 4.65
CA THR A 3 14.25 -30.08 4.90
C THR A 3 14.56 -28.93 5.86
N PRO A 4 14.24 -27.67 5.54
CA PRO A 4 14.44 -26.58 6.48
C PRO A 4 13.66 -26.86 7.76
N SER A 5 14.25 -26.55 8.93
CA SER A 5 13.54 -26.70 10.20
C SER A 5 12.29 -25.79 10.18
N LYS A 6 11.24 -26.14 10.93
CA LYS A 6 10.01 -25.33 11.00
C LYS A 6 10.31 -23.88 11.37
N ASP A 7 11.24 -23.65 12.29
CA ASP A 7 11.71 -22.32 12.72
C ASP A 7 12.26 -21.50 11.53
N THR A 8 13.03 -22.15 10.65
CA THR A 8 13.59 -21.49 9.45
C THR A 8 12.51 -21.14 8.44
N TYR A 9 11.46 -21.96 8.33
CA TYR A 9 10.35 -21.74 7.40
C TYR A 9 9.46 -20.55 7.84
N ALA A 10 9.05 -20.52 9.12
CA ALA A 10 8.21 -19.46 9.66
C ALA A 10 8.90 -18.07 9.57
N LEU A 11 10.17 -18.00 9.98
CA LEU A 11 10.98 -16.80 9.83
C LEU A 11 11.23 -16.44 8.36
N GLY A 12 11.36 -17.42 7.49
CA GLY A 12 11.46 -17.21 6.05
C GLY A 12 10.28 -16.45 5.50
N ILE A 13 9.05 -16.91 5.77
CA ILE A 13 7.80 -16.24 5.36
C ILE A 13 7.77 -14.80 5.88
N ALA A 14 8.00 -14.59 7.18
CA ALA A 14 7.97 -13.27 7.78
C ALA A 14 9.02 -12.31 7.18
N ASN A 15 10.23 -12.82 6.86
CA ASN A 15 11.28 -12.04 6.22
C ASN A 15 10.95 -11.69 4.77
N ASP A 16 10.35 -12.60 4.03
CA ASP A 16 9.99 -12.38 2.62
C ASP A 16 8.83 -11.38 2.52
N SER A 17 7.81 -11.50 3.36
CA SER A 17 6.72 -10.52 3.47
C SER A 17 7.26 -9.14 3.84
N TYR A 18 8.13 -9.05 4.83
CA TYR A 18 8.78 -7.80 5.22
C TYR A 18 9.55 -7.15 4.07
N ARG A 19 10.40 -7.91 3.36
CA ARG A 19 11.18 -7.42 2.21
C ARG A 19 10.29 -6.94 1.08
N TRP A 20 9.20 -7.66 0.83
CA TRP A 20 8.22 -7.27 -0.18
C TRP A 20 7.60 -5.91 0.17
N TYR A 21 7.10 -5.74 1.41
CA TYR A 21 6.52 -4.48 1.87
C TYR A 21 7.53 -3.32 1.86
N VAL A 22 8.79 -3.57 2.24
CA VAL A 22 9.87 -2.57 2.13
C VAL A 22 10.07 -2.12 0.69
N THR A 23 10.09 -3.04 -0.24
CA THR A 23 10.31 -2.75 -1.66
C THR A 23 9.12 -2.03 -2.26
N ALA A 24 7.90 -2.50 -1.98
CA ALA A 24 6.65 -1.89 -2.44
C ALA A 24 6.50 -0.45 -1.93
N SER A 25 6.76 -0.21 -0.64
CA SER A 25 6.68 1.12 -0.04
C SER A 25 7.73 2.09 -0.61
N LYS A 26 8.98 1.64 -0.81
CA LYS A 26 10.04 2.45 -1.43
C LYS A 26 9.70 2.82 -2.88
N ARG A 27 9.20 1.86 -3.65
CA ARG A 27 8.80 2.09 -5.05
C ARG A 27 7.66 3.11 -5.15
N SER A 28 6.61 2.93 -4.35
CA SER A 28 5.47 3.85 -4.30
C SER A 28 5.90 5.27 -3.91
N ARG A 29 6.72 5.41 -2.87
CA ARG A 29 7.26 6.70 -2.42
C ARG A 29 8.11 7.38 -3.48
N ARG A 30 8.96 6.63 -4.19
CA ARG A 30 9.82 7.17 -5.25
C ARG A 30 8.97 7.69 -6.42
N SER A 31 8.01 6.91 -6.88
CA SER A 31 7.12 7.30 -7.98
C SER A 31 6.33 8.57 -7.63
N TYR A 32 5.75 8.62 -6.43
CA TYR A 32 5.06 9.81 -5.93
C TYR A 32 5.95 11.06 -5.95
N ARG A 33 7.16 10.98 -5.38
CA ARG A 33 8.10 12.11 -5.33
C ARG A 33 8.52 12.58 -6.72
N ILE A 34 8.82 11.66 -7.63
CA ILE A 34 9.22 12.03 -8.99
C ILE A 34 8.09 12.76 -9.68
N THR A 35 6.87 12.26 -9.61
CA THR A 35 5.70 12.87 -10.24
C THR A 35 5.40 14.25 -9.64
N ASP A 36 5.48 14.40 -8.33
CA ASP A 36 5.26 15.68 -7.64
C ASP A 36 6.32 16.73 -8.04
N VAL A 37 7.59 16.36 -7.98
CA VAL A 37 8.68 17.27 -8.36
C VAL A 37 8.60 17.64 -9.83
N SER A 38 8.32 16.66 -10.71
CA SER A 38 8.16 16.94 -12.14
C SER A 38 7.00 17.91 -12.43
N ALA A 39 5.88 17.76 -11.74
CA ALA A 39 4.75 18.66 -11.88
C ALA A 39 5.11 20.11 -11.47
N VAL A 40 5.82 20.28 -10.36
CA VAL A 40 6.28 21.59 -9.87
C VAL A 40 7.26 22.23 -10.85
N VAL A 41 8.25 21.46 -11.34
CA VAL A 41 9.25 21.97 -12.30
C VAL A 41 8.58 22.41 -13.61
N ILE A 42 7.70 21.57 -14.15
CA ILE A 42 6.97 21.91 -15.41
C ILE A 42 6.08 23.13 -15.18
N SER A 43 5.34 23.19 -14.08
CA SER A 43 4.48 24.33 -13.75
C SER A 43 5.27 25.64 -13.68
N ALA A 44 6.44 25.62 -13.02
CA ALA A 44 7.32 26.79 -12.91
C ALA A 44 7.95 27.16 -14.26
N SER A 45 8.13 26.22 -15.18
CA SER A 45 8.70 26.47 -16.50
C SER A 45 7.73 27.18 -17.45
N ILE A 46 6.42 27.06 -17.26
CA ILE A 46 5.41 27.68 -18.14
C ILE A 46 5.54 29.21 -18.21
N PRO A 47 5.52 29.98 -17.10
CA PRO A 47 5.67 31.41 -17.16
C PRO A 47 7.04 31.86 -17.71
N VAL A 48 8.10 31.10 -17.39
CA VAL A 48 9.45 31.38 -17.92
C VAL A 48 9.46 31.20 -19.44
N ALA A 49 8.90 30.14 -19.97
CA ALA A 49 8.81 29.87 -21.40
C ALA A 49 7.97 30.96 -22.12
N ALA A 50 6.87 31.40 -21.51
CA ALA A 50 6.03 32.46 -22.07
C ALA A 50 6.76 33.81 -22.23
N VAL A 51 7.67 34.13 -21.31
CA VAL A 51 8.45 35.39 -21.34
C VAL A 51 9.68 35.26 -22.24
N MET A 52 10.38 34.12 -22.18
CA MET A 52 11.65 33.98 -22.93
C MET A 52 11.46 33.53 -24.37
N ALA A 53 10.33 32.97 -24.74
CA ALA A 53 10.04 32.50 -26.07
C ALA A 53 8.62 32.93 -26.51
N PRO A 54 8.33 34.22 -26.59
CA PRO A 54 6.99 34.74 -26.92
C PRO A 54 6.52 34.31 -28.34
N ASP A 55 7.48 34.04 -29.22
CA ASP A 55 7.20 33.62 -30.61
C ASP A 55 6.87 32.12 -30.74
N LEU A 56 6.93 31.38 -29.65
CA LEU A 56 6.69 29.92 -29.58
C LEU A 56 5.53 29.56 -28.63
N PRO A 57 4.29 30.00 -28.89
CA PRO A 57 3.16 29.69 -27.99
C PRO A 57 2.86 28.19 -27.89
N GLN A 58 3.28 27.41 -28.90
CA GLN A 58 3.15 25.94 -28.85
C GLN A 58 3.94 25.33 -27.71
N LEU A 59 5.06 25.94 -27.30
CA LEU A 59 5.87 25.43 -26.19
C LEU A 59 5.10 25.47 -24.87
N THR A 60 4.44 26.58 -24.56
CA THR A 60 3.62 26.71 -23.35
C THR A 60 2.40 25.79 -23.39
N ALA A 61 1.79 25.61 -24.56
CA ALA A 61 0.67 24.68 -24.75
C ALA A 61 1.07 23.22 -24.51
N VAL A 62 2.23 22.80 -25.02
CA VAL A 62 2.76 21.46 -24.80
C VAL A 62 3.08 21.21 -23.31
N LEU A 63 3.73 22.17 -22.64
CA LEU A 63 4.00 22.08 -21.20
C LEU A 63 2.71 21.97 -20.38
N GLY A 64 1.69 22.76 -20.74
CA GLY A 64 0.38 22.67 -20.12
C GLY A 64 -0.30 21.32 -20.33
N ALA A 65 -0.25 20.76 -21.54
CA ALA A 65 -0.78 19.44 -21.84
C ALA A 65 -0.09 18.33 -21.03
N ILE A 66 1.25 18.38 -20.92
CA ILE A 66 2.00 17.43 -20.09
C ILE A 66 1.56 17.53 -18.60
N LEU A 67 1.34 18.74 -18.11
CA LEU A 67 0.89 18.95 -16.73
C LEU A 67 -0.49 18.34 -16.48
N VAL A 68 -1.42 18.46 -17.45
CA VAL A 68 -2.75 17.83 -17.38
C VAL A 68 -2.63 16.30 -17.35
N VAL A 69 -1.75 15.72 -18.17
CA VAL A 69 -1.50 14.27 -18.16
C VAL A 69 -0.95 13.83 -16.82
N ILE A 70 0.03 14.56 -16.27
CA ILE A 70 0.59 14.26 -14.94
C ILE A 70 -0.50 14.32 -13.86
N ALA A 71 -1.36 15.35 -13.89
CA ALA A 71 -2.47 15.51 -12.96
C ALA A 71 -3.48 14.35 -13.08
N GLY A 72 -3.81 13.94 -14.31
CA GLY A 72 -4.70 12.81 -14.59
C GLY A 72 -4.14 11.48 -14.06
N VAL A 73 -2.86 11.19 -14.35
CA VAL A 73 -2.18 10.01 -13.81
C VAL A 73 -2.19 10.02 -12.28
N ARG A 74 -1.92 11.17 -11.66
CA ARG A 74 -1.93 11.33 -10.21
C ARG A 74 -3.30 11.08 -9.59
N ALA A 75 -4.38 11.50 -10.27
CA ALA A 75 -5.75 11.27 -9.80
C ALA A 75 -6.16 9.80 -9.85
N ILE A 76 -5.67 9.05 -10.85
CA ILE A 76 -5.96 7.61 -11.00
C ILE A 76 -5.12 6.77 -10.03
N TYR A 77 -3.84 7.10 -9.87
CA TYR A 77 -2.93 6.37 -9.00
C TYR A 77 -2.91 6.98 -7.60
N HIS A 78 -3.67 6.42 -6.66
CA HIS A 78 -3.74 6.82 -5.24
C HIS A 78 -2.43 6.49 -4.48
N TRP A 79 -1.29 6.98 -4.98
CA TRP A 79 0.05 6.66 -4.44
C TRP A 79 0.28 6.99 -2.96
N PRO A 80 -0.25 8.12 -2.41
CA PRO A 80 -0.07 8.43 -0.99
C PRO A 80 -0.71 7.39 -0.08
N GLU A 81 -1.91 6.92 -0.45
CA GLU A 81 -2.66 5.92 0.32
C GLU A 81 -1.98 4.56 0.27
N ASN A 82 -1.50 4.15 -0.90
CA ASN A 82 -0.75 2.91 -1.09
C ASN A 82 0.56 2.91 -0.28
N TYR A 83 1.28 4.04 -0.24
CA TYR A 83 2.50 4.16 0.57
C TYR A 83 2.21 3.99 2.07
N LEU A 84 1.20 4.68 2.59
CA LEU A 84 0.82 4.59 4.00
C LEU A 84 0.37 3.17 4.37
N ARG A 85 -0.38 2.52 3.51
CA ARG A 85 -0.86 1.15 3.69
C ARG A 85 0.30 0.15 3.77
N PHE A 86 1.20 0.16 2.78
CA PHE A 86 2.37 -0.72 2.80
C PHE A 86 3.32 -0.43 3.96
N SER A 87 3.42 0.83 4.40
CA SER A 87 4.22 1.19 5.56
C SER A 87 3.63 0.62 6.85
N ARG A 88 2.31 0.64 7.02
CA ARG A 88 1.62 0.06 8.17
C ARG A 88 1.77 -1.46 8.19
N ALA A 89 1.55 -2.15 7.06
CA ALA A 89 1.74 -3.58 6.96
C ALA A 89 3.20 -3.98 7.27
N ARG A 90 4.17 -3.23 6.76
CA ARG A 90 5.59 -3.43 7.08
C ARG A 90 5.87 -3.34 8.58
N GLU A 91 5.39 -2.29 9.25
CA GLU A 91 5.59 -2.11 10.69
C GLU A 91 4.92 -3.23 11.48
N ALA A 92 3.71 -3.65 11.08
CA ALA A 92 3.01 -4.76 11.73
C ALA A 92 3.79 -6.09 11.60
N VAL A 93 4.32 -6.40 10.42
CA VAL A 93 5.17 -7.60 10.23
C VAL A 93 6.46 -7.48 11.04
N GLU A 94 7.09 -6.31 11.07
CA GLU A 94 8.33 -6.09 11.83
C GLU A 94 8.09 -6.23 13.34
N GLU A 95 6.95 -5.78 13.85
CA GLU A 95 6.54 -5.98 15.25
C GLU A 95 6.48 -7.47 15.58
N GLN A 96 5.79 -8.28 14.76
CA GLN A 96 5.70 -9.73 14.97
C GLN A 96 7.09 -10.39 14.95
N ARG A 97 7.97 -9.98 14.03
CA ARG A 97 9.35 -10.48 13.97
C ARG A 97 10.15 -10.16 15.24
N ARG A 98 10.01 -8.93 15.78
CA ARG A 98 10.68 -8.53 17.03
C ARG A 98 10.18 -9.35 18.22
N LEU A 99 8.86 -9.50 18.37
CA LEU A 99 8.28 -10.33 19.43
C LEU A 99 8.74 -11.78 19.34
N TYR A 100 8.79 -12.35 18.15
CA TYR A 100 9.29 -13.70 17.91
C TYR A 100 10.77 -13.84 18.31
N HIS A 101 11.62 -12.88 17.95
CA HIS A 101 13.05 -12.93 18.26
C HIS A 101 13.35 -12.86 19.76
N VAL A 102 12.54 -12.13 20.52
CA VAL A 102 12.71 -12.03 21.98
C VAL A 102 11.88 -13.05 22.76
N SER A 103 11.20 -13.97 22.06
CA SER A 103 10.30 -14.97 22.66
C SER A 103 9.26 -14.35 23.60
N ALA A 104 8.75 -13.19 23.24
CA ALA A 104 7.67 -12.52 23.97
C ALA A 104 6.30 -13.04 23.52
N PRO A 105 5.26 -12.99 24.36
CA PRO A 105 3.92 -13.40 23.96
C PRO A 105 3.45 -12.72 22.66
N PRO A 106 2.83 -13.46 21.75
CA PRO A 106 2.34 -14.84 21.83
C PRO A 106 3.37 -15.91 21.40
N TYR A 107 4.67 -15.60 21.35
CA TYR A 107 5.76 -16.46 20.84
C TYR A 107 6.62 -17.05 21.96
N ASP A 108 6.15 -17.09 23.19
CA ASP A 108 6.83 -17.58 24.38
C ASP A 108 6.83 -19.11 24.49
N ASP A 109 5.87 -19.80 23.84
CA ASP A 109 5.84 -21.26 23.78
C ASP A 109 6.56 -21.80 22.53
N PRO A 110 7.68 -22.53 22.69
CA PRO A 110 8.42 -23.10 21.56
C PRO A 110 7.63 -24.08 20.70
N ALA A 111 6.55 -24.68 21.22
CA ALA A 111 5.75 -25.65 20.46
C ALA A 111 4.81 -24.99 19.45
N THR A 112 4.34 -23.78 19.74
CA THR A 112 3.29 -23.09 18.97
C THR A 112 3.77 -21.82 18.27
N ARG A 113 4.90 -21.24 18.70
CA ARG A 113 5.38 -19.93 18.23
C ARG A 113 5.52 -19.81 16.71
N ASP A 114 5.93 -20.88 16.03
CA ASP A 114 6.11 -20.87 14.58
C ASP A 114 4.78 -20.79 13.84
N GLU A 115 3.79 -21.56 14.32
CA GLU A 115 2.44 -21.54 13.78
C GLU A 115 1.80 -20.17 14.03
N GLU A 116 1.97 -19.59 15.21
CA GLU A 116 1.46 -18.27 15.56
C GLU A 116 2.10 -17.16 14.69
N LEU A 117 3.41 -17.27 14.40
CA LEU A 117 4.07 -16.31 13.52
C LEU A 117 3.50 -16.35 12.11
N VAL A 118 3.38 -17.54 11.52
CA VAL A 118 2.79 -17.71 10.18
C VAL A 118 1.35 -17.19 10.15
N ARG A 119 0.54 -17.53 11.17
CA ARG A 119 -0.85 -17.07 11.28
C ARG A 119 -0.95 -15.55 11.39
N SER A 120 -0.08 -14.92 12.17
CA SER A 120 -0.06 -13.49 12.38
C SER A 120 0.33 -12.74 11.09
N VAL A 121 1.37 -13.20 10.40
CA VAL A 121 1.79 -12.62 9.11
C VAL A 121 0.67 -12.78 8.07
N THR A 122 0.08 -13.96 7.94
CA THR A 122 -1.04 -14.22 7.02
C THR A 122 -2.23 -13.31 7.30
N ARG A 123 -2.54 -13.06 8.58
CA ARG A 123 -3.62 -12.14 8.96
C ARG A 123 -3.34 -10.70 8.53
N ILE A 124 -2.09 -10.25 8.65
CA ILE A 124 -1.67 -8.92 8.19
C ILE A 124 -1.82 -8.80 6.68
N GLU A 125 -1.41 -9.82 5.93
CA GLU A 125 -1.53 -9.85 4.46
C GLU A 125 -3.01 -9.86 4.02
N GLN A 126 -3.85 -10.64 4.67
CA GLN A 126 -5.29 -10.68 4.39
C GLN A 126 -6.00 -9.36 4.70
N ALA A 127 -5.63 -8.72 5.81
CA ALA A 127 -6.19 -7.42 6.16
C ALA A 127 -5.79 -6.34 5.13
N GLU A 128 -4.57 -6.40 4.60
CA GLU A 128 -4.09 -5.53 3.55
C GLU A 128 -4.86 -5.74 2.24
N MET A 129 -5.06 -6.99 1.83
CA MET A 129 -5.84 -7.32 0.63
C MET A 129 -7.32 -6.90 0.75
N GLY A 130 -7.93 -7.05 1.93
CA GLY A 130 -9.30 -6.61 2.18
C GLY A 130 -9.49 -5.11 2.04
N GLN A 131 -8.53 -4.31 2.47
CA GLN A 131 -8.54 -2.86 2.26
C GLN A 131 -8.42 -2.47 0.78
N TRP A 132 -7.66 -3.25 0.00
CA TRP A 132 -7.55 -3.01 -1.43
C TRP A 132 -8.88 -3.23 -2.16
N ALA A 133 -9.61 -4.27 -1.81
CA ALA A 133 -10.92 -4.56 -2.38
C ALA A 133 -11.93 -3.43 -2.11
N GLN A 134 -11.89 -2.80 -0.94
CA GLN A 134 -12.75 -1.65 -0.60
C GLN A 134 -12.41 -0.38 -1.40
N ILE A 135 -11.14 -0.17 -1.76
CA ILE A 135 -10.71 0.98 -2.56
C ILE A 135 -11.04 0.76 -4.04
N ALA A 136 -10.94 -0.49 -4.50
CA ALA A 136 -11.23 -0.86 -5.89
C ALA A 136 -12.74 -0.87 -6.21
N ASP A 137 -13.60 -1.05 -5.21
CA ASP A 137 -15.07 -0.97 -5.34
C ASP A 137 -15.63 0.14 -4.42
N PRO A 138 -15.67 1.39 -4.90
CA PRO A 138 -16.20 2.52 -4.14
C PRO A 138 -17.73 2.47 -3.94
N HIS A 139 -18.42 1.49 -4.53
CA HIS A 139 -19.85 1.26 -4.32
C HIS A 139 -20.08 -0.06 -3.59
N PRO A 140 -19.92 -0.11 -2.26
CA PRO A 140 -20.29 -1.30 -1.51
C PRO A 140 -21.78 -1.52 -1.71
N ALA A 141 -22.16 -2.76 -2.10
CA ALA A 141 -23.55 -3.15 -2.22
C ALA A 141 -24.33 -2.73 -0.96
N PRO A 142 -25.52 -2.12 -1.10
CA PRO A 142 -26.31 -1.68 0.04
C PRO A 142 -26.51 -2.89 0.97
N LYS A 143 -26.16 -2.70 2.25
CA LYS A 143 -26.41 -3.72 3.27
C LYS A 143 -27.91 -4.02 3.24
N THR A 144 -28.28 -5.21 2.81
CA THR A 144 -29.67 -5.68 2.86
C THR A 144 -30.18 -5.47 4.29
N PRO A 145 -31.27 -4.71 4.51
CA PRO A 145 -31.81 -4.56 5.84
C PRO A 145 -32.14 -5.94 6.42
N PRO A 146 -31.95 -6.17 7.71
CA PRO A 146 -32.35 -7.41 8.33
C PRO A 146 -33.86 -7.62 8.05
N ALA A 147 -34.21 -8.84 7.60
CA ALA A 147 -35.56 -9.22 7.36
C ALA A 147 -36.41 -8.88 8.62
N PRO A 148 -37.61 -8.30 8.46
CA PRO A 148 -38.48 -8.03 9.59
C PRO A 148 -38.75 -9.34 10.35
N ALA A 149 -38.52 -9.29 11.67
CA ALA A 149 -38.83 -10.41 12.55
C ALA A 149 -40.28 -10.82 12.33
N SER A 150 -40.47 -12.06 11.93
CA SER A 150 -41.81 -12.64 11.80
C SER A 150 -42.55 -12.47 13.12
N ALA A 151 -43.70 -11.78 13.05
CA ALA A 151 -44.58 -11.60 14.20
C ALA A 151 -45.03 -12.99 14.70
N PRO A 152 -45.14 -13.20 16.02
CA PRO A 152 -45.66 -14.43 16.55
C PRO A 152 -47.15 -14.57 16.14
N ASN A 153 -47.48 -15.71 15.59
CA ASN A 153 -48.87 -16.08 15.34
C ASN A 153 -49.60 -16.19 16.67
N GLU A 154 -50.62 -15.37 16.86
CA GLU A 154 -51.68 -15.59 17.84
C GLU A 154 -52.66 -16.67 17.35
#